data_bcbcfdd19b81e5908def9c7cb43194d3
#
_entry.id   bcbcfdd19b81e5908def9c7cb43194d3
#
_cell.length_a   1.000
_cell.length_b   1.000
_cell.length_c   1.000
_cell.angle_alpha   90.00
_cell.angle_beta   90.00
_cell.angle_gamma   90.00
#
_symmetry.space_group_name_H-M   'P 1'
#
loop_
_entity.id
_entity.type
_entity.pdbx_description
1 polymer ?
#
loop_
_entity_poly.entity_id
_entity_poly.type
_entity_poly.pdbx_seq_one_letter_code
_entity_poly.pdbx_strand_id
1 'polypeptide(L)'
;YGHYFLGSTVISHKMGQRFIVDGQQRLTSLTLLLIYLGHLQKDVEGRVDVSNLIYSEKYGRKSFNLDVPDRVEVTQKLLHGEVIDPEGASESVQNIAARYSNVADHFPEEITEKALPYFVDWLLDNVHLVEIEAYSDEDAYTIFETMNDRGLSLSLPEMLKGYVLANIRHEKDQRLVNDTWKKHIQSIKEIGDDEDAGFFKDWLRARYADTIRAGKKGAEN
;
A
#
# COMPACT_ATOMS: atom_id res chain seq x y z
N TYR A 1 -25.00 14.43 -4.03
CA TYR A 1 -23.71 13.77 -4.30
C TYR A 1 -23.46 12.79 -3.16
N GLY A 2 -23.31 11.50 -3.49
CA GLY A 2 -23.14 10.44 -2.50
C GLY A 2 -21.71 10.39 -1.96
N HIS A 3 -21.58 10.01 -0.68
CA HIS A 3 -20.28 9.68 -0.10
C HIS A 3 -19.74 8.37 -0.69
N TYR A 4 -18.44 8.30 -0.87
CA TYR A 4 -17.74 7.11 -1.35
C TYR A 4 -16.83 6.56 -0.26
N PHE A 5 -17.10 5.34 0.17
CA PHE A 5 -16.27 4.66 1.15
C PHE A 5 -15.15 3.88 0.44
N LEU A 6 -13.91 4.31 0.63
CA LEU A 6 -12.74 3.70 0.00
C LEU A 6 -12.16 2.52 0.80
N GLY A 7 -12.65 2.32 2.01
CA GLY A 7 -12.22 1.23 2.88
C GLY A 7 -11.53 1.72 4.15
N SER A 8 -10.86 0.80 4.85
CA SER A 8 -10.14 1.07 6.08
C SER A 8 -8.64 0.96 5.91
N THR A 9 -7.91 1.65 6.77
CA THR A 9 -6.46 1.50 6.97
C THR A 9 -6.21 1.07 8.39
N VAL A 10 -5.23 0.19 8.61
CA VAL A 10 -4.80 -0.23 9.95
C VAL A 10 -3.42 0.34 10.24
N ILE A 11 -3.31 1.07 11.34
CA ILE A 11 -2.10 1.78 11.74
C ILE A 11 -1.68 1.31 13.12
N SER A 12 -0.41 0.93 13.28
CA SER A 12 0.19 0.68 14.58
C SER A 12 1.10 1.84 14.98
N HIS A 13 1.26 2.04 16.28
CA HIS A 13 2.13 3.04 16.86
C HIS A 13 3.35 2.41 17.50
N LYS A 14 4.56 2.79 17.04
CA LYS A 14 5.84 2.33 17.60
C LYS A 14 6.77 3.51 17.81
N MET A 15 7.32 3.64 19.00
CA MET A 15 8.34 4.67 19.32
C MET A 15 7.93 6.09 18.86
N GLY A 16 6.64 6.43 18.93
CA GLY A 16 6.12 7.72 18.49
C GLY A 16 5.98 7.87 16.96
N GLN A 17 6.18 6.81 16.21
CA GLN A 17 5.95 6.76 14.76
C GLN A 17 4.71 5.93 14.43
N ARG A 18 4.06 6.26 13.32
CA ARG A 18 2.89 5.58 12.80
C ARG A 18 3.32 4.65 11.67
N PHE A 19 2.94 3.39 11.75
CA PHE A 19 3.23 2.37 10.75
C PHE A 19 1.94 1.85 10.15
N ILE A 20 1.86 1.87 8.82
CA ILE A 20 0.70 1.35 8.10
C ILE A 20 0.84 -0.17 8.00
N VAL A 21 -0.05 -0.88 8.67
CA VAL A 21 -0.12 -2.35 8.65
C VAL A 21 -0.96 -2.81 7.46
N ASP A 22 -2.10 -2.13 7.22
CA ASP A 22 -2.95 -2.35 6.04
C ASP A 22 -3.35 -1.04 5.38
N GLY A 23 -3.62 -1.10 4.07
CA GLY A 23 -4.04 0.04 3.27
C GLY A 23 -2.92 0.76 2.51
N GLN A 24 -1.68 0.28 2.55
CA GLN A 24 -0.53 0.89 1.85
C GLN A 24 -0.81 1.12 0.35
N GLN A 25 -1.38 0.13 -0.33
CA GLN A 25 -1.70 0.21 -1.78
C GLN A 25 -2.72 1.32 -2.06
N ARG A 26 -3.72 1.42 -1.20
CA ARG A 26 -4.80 2.41 -1.28
C ARG A 26 -4.27 3.82 -1.08
N LEU A 27 -3.48 4.03 -0.01
CA LEU A 27 -2.85 5.33 0.27
C LEU A 27 -1.84 5.72 -0.82
N THR A 28 -1.07 4.75 -1.34
CA THR A 28 -0.16 5.00 -2.48
C THR A 28 -0.94 5.48 -3.71
N SER A 29 -2.03 4.80 -4.08
CA SER A 29 -2.84 5.17 -5.23
C SER A 29 -3.49 6.55 -5.06
N LEU A 30 -3.95 6.88 -3.85
CA LEU A 30 -4.47 8.22 -3.54
C LEU A 30 -3.37 9.28 -3.64
N THR A 31 -2.18 9.02 -3.13
CA THR A 31 -1.04 9.96 -3.23
C THR A 31 -0.71 10.23 -4.70
N LEU A 32 -0.67 9.20 -5.54
CA LEU A 32 -0.42 9.36 -6.97
C LEU A 32 -1.54 10.14 -7.68
N LEU A 33 -2.80 9.89 -7.33
CA LEU A 33 -3.94 10.66 -7.82
C LEU A 33 -3.83 12.14 -7.42
N LEU A 34 -3.51 12.44 -6.16
CA LEU A 34 -3.35 13.80 -5.67
C LEU A 34 -2.19 14.53 -6.38
N ILE A 35 -1.07 13.84 -6.64
CA ILE A 35 0.04 14.40 -7.43
C ILE A 35 -0.45 14.73 -8.85
N TYR A 36 -1.16 13.82 -9.50
CA TYR A 36 -1.71 14.03 -10.84
C TYR A 36 -2.68 15.21 -10.88
N LEU A 37 -3.63 15.27 -9.93
CA LEU A 37 -4.56 16.38 -9.79
C LEU A 37 -3.86 17.71 -9.52
N GLY A 38 -2.79 17.71 -8.73
CA GLY A 38 -1.94 18.88 -8.49
C GLY A 38 -1.33 19.41 -9.79
N HIS A 39 -0.87 18.53 -10.68
CA HIS A 39 -0.34 18.91 -12.00
C HIS A 39 -1.42 19.46 -12.91
N LEU A 40 -2.58 18.81 -12.99
CA LEU A 40 -3.70 19.26 -13.80
C LEU A 40 -4.19 20.67 -13.40
N GLN A 41 -4.12 20.99 -12.11
CA GLN A 41 -4.57 22.28 -11.58
C GLN A 41 -3.52 23.39 -11.60
N LYS A 42 -2.31 23.12 -12.10
CA LYS A 42 -1.17 24.05 -11.97
C LYS A 42 -1.49 25.47 -12.39
N ASP A 43 -2.20 25.63 -13.50
CA ASP A 43 -2.53 26.90 -14.11
C ASP A 43 -4.04 27.20 -14.08
N VAL A 44 -4.82 26.44 -13.29
CA VAL A 44 -6.28 26.59 -13.20
C VAL A 44 -6.64 27.63 -12.13
N GLU A 45 -7.51 28.57 -12.49
CA GLU A 45 -8.05 29.55 -11.55
C GLU A 45 -8.95 28.87 -10.51
N GLY A 46 -8.79 29.24 -9.24
CA GLY A 46 -9.57 28.63 -8.15
C GLY A 46 -9.09 27.23 -7.76
N ARG A 47 -7.88 26.82 -8.14
CA ARG A 47 -7.29 25.54 -7.78
C ARG A 47 -7.37 25.24 -6.29
N VAL A 48 -7.60 23.99 -5.97
CA VAL A 48 -7.59 23.48 -4.60
C VAL A 48 -6.19 22.95 -4.27
N ASP A 49 -5.57 23.46 -3.20
CA ASP A 49 -4.24 23.02 -2.80
C ASP A 49 -4.29 21.67 -2.10
N VAL A 50 -3.72 20.66 -2.73
CA VAL A 50 -3.60 19.29 -2.21
C VAL A 50 -2.24 18.97 -1.63
N SER A 51 -1.33 19.93 -1.60
CA SER A 51 0.09 19.74 -1.21
C SER A 51 0.23 19.15 0.18
N ASN A 52 -0.54 19.65 1.15
CA ASN A 52 -0.52 19.19 2.54
C ASN A 52 -0.98 17.75 2.73
N LEU A 53 -1.68 17.18 1.76
CA LEU A 53 -2.10 15.76 1.76
C LEU A 53 -0.99 14.86 1.23
N ILE A 54 -0.07 15.38 0.43
CA ILE A 54 1.04 14.65 -0.18
C ILE A 54 2.27 14.70 0.72
N TYR A 55 2.63 15.87 1.23
CA TYR A 55 3.80 16.05 2.08
C TYR A 55 3.55 17.05 3.22
N SER A 56 4.32 16.88 4.28
CA SER A 56 4.36 17.81 5.42
C SER A 56 5.71 18.52 5.44
N GLU A 57 5.72 19.74 5.93
CA GLU A 57 6.95 20.51 6.14
C GLU A 57 7.16 20.77 7.64
N LYS A 58 8.30 20.32 8.17
CA LYS A 58 8.74 20.61 9.54
C LYS A 58 10.17 21.15 9.52
N TYR A 59 10.37 22.30 10.14
CA TYR A 59 11.69 22.94 10.23
C TYR A 59 12.40 23.11 8.89
N GLY A 60 11.65 23.47 7.83
CA GLY A 60 12.16 23.64 6.47
C GLY A 60 12.52 22.34 5.74
N ARG A 61 12.17 21.19 6.29
CA ARG A 61 12.34 19.88 5.65
C ARG A 61 10.99 19.32 5.24
N LYS A 62 10.87 19.01 3.96
CA LYS A 62 9.69 18.32 3.41
C LYS A 62 9.86 16.80 3.57
N SER A 63 8.80 16.15 3.99
CA SER A 63 8.70 14.69 4.02
C SER A 63 7.34 14.26 3.48
N PHE A 64 7.31 13.19 2.72
CA PHE A 64 6.04 12.62 2.28
C PHE A 64 5.23 12.14 3.47
N ASN A 65 3.91 12.34 3.43
CA ASN A 65 3.00 11.84 4.46
C ASN A 65 2.98 10.29 4.44
N LEU A 66 3.15 9.70 3.26
CA LEU A 66 3.36 8.27 3.07
C LEU A 66 4.86 8.03 2.77
N ASP A 67 5.63 7.73 3.80
CA ASP A 67 7.06 7.46 3.69
C ASP A 67 7.32 5.96 3.50
N VAL A 68 7.61 5.58 2.26
CA VAL A 68 8.02 4.21 1.90
C VAL A 68 9.40 4.33 1.25
N PRO A 69 10.48 3.92 1.93
CA PRO A 69 11.86 4.19 1.51
C PRO A 69 12.16 3.85 0.05
N ASP A 70 11.68 2.71 -0.43
CA ASP A 70 11.90 2.25 -1.82
C ASP A 70 11.13 3.08 -2.86
N ARG A 71 10.22 3.97 -2.43
CA ARG A 71 9.30 4.74 -3.30
C ARG A 71 9.50 6.25 -3.24
N VAL A 72 10.22 6.74 -2.24
CA VAL A 72 10.40 8.18 -2.01
C VAL A 72 10.97 8.87 -3.24
N GLU A 73 12.04 8.32 -3.84
CA GLU A 73 12.69 8.92 -5.00
C GLU A 73 11.75 9.00 -6.20
N VAL A 74 11.07 7.90 -6.55
CA VAL A 74 10.15 7.90 -7.70
C VAL A 74 8.95 8.82 -7.46
N THR A 75 8.40 8.85 -6.24
CA THR A 75 7.30 9.75 -5.89
C THR A 75 7.72 11.21 -5.97
N GLN A 76 8.96 11.53 -5.58
CA GLN A 76 9.52 12.86 -5.69
C GLN A 76 9.69 13.30 -7.15
N LYS A 77 10.20 12.43 -8.01
CA LYS A 77 10.27 12.70 -9.46
C LYS A 77 8.90 12.97 -10.05
N LEU A 78 7.91 12.13 -9.73
CA LEU A 78 6.53 12.35 -10.16
C LEU A 78 5.97 13.68 -9.66
N LEU A 79 6.21 14.05 -8.39
CA LEU A 79 5.78 15.35 -7.84
C LEU A 79 6.37 16.54 -8.60
N HIS A 80 7.58 16.41 -9.13
CA HIS A 80 8.22 17.45 -9.95
C HIS A 80 7.81 17.38 -11.43
N GLY A 81 6.96 16.44 -11.83
CA GLY A 81 6.53 16.26 -13.21
C GLY A 81 7.60 15.62 -14.11
N GLU A 82 8.54 14.92 -13.53
CA GLU A 82 9.58 14.21 -14.27
C GLU A 82 9.03 12.90 -14.84
N VAL A 83 9.47 12.56 -16.05
CA VAL A 83 9.14 11.28 -16.69
C VAL A 83 9.96 10.19 -16.03
N ILE A 84 9.30 9.10 -15.64
CA ILE A 84 9.96 7.94 -15.07
C ILE A 84 10.23 6.93 -16.18
N ASP A 85 11.51 6.59 -16.34
CA ASP A 85 11.91 5.44 -17.17
C ASP A 85 11.84 4.17 -16.32
N PRO A 86 10.92 3.24 -16.61
CA PRO A 86 10.79 2.00 -15.85
C PRO A 86 11.84 0.96 -16.26
N GLU A 87 12.57 1.16 -17.36
CA GLU A 87 13.56 0.18 -17.86
C GLU A 87 14.72 0.02 -16.88
N GLY A 88 14.97 -1.20 -16.44
CA GLY A 88 16.02 -1.51 -15.45
C GLY A 88 15.74 -1.07 -14.01
N ALA A 89 14.59 -0.44 -13.76
CA ALA A 89 14.18 -0.04 -12.42
C ALA A 89 13.68 -1.24 -11.59
N SER A 90 13.65 -1.08 -10.26
CA SER A 90 13.07 -2.09 -9.37
C SER A 90 11.57 -2.28 -9.67
N GLU A 91 11.04 -3.48 -9.37
CA GLU A 91 9.61 -3.79 -9.52
C GLU A 91 8.72 -2.74 -8.81
N SER A 92 9.12 -2.27 -7.64
CA SER A 92 8.40 -1.24 -6.88
C SER A 92 8.31 0.07 -7.67
N VAL A 93 9.38 0.50 -8.33
CA VAL A 93 9.41 1.71 -9.18
C VAL A 93 8.57 1.52 -10.43
N GLN A 94 8.69 0.35 -11.09
CA GLN A 94 7.87 0.01 -12.26
C GLN A 94 6.38 0.04 -11.94
N ASN A 95 5.98 -0.55 -10.79
CA ASN A 95 4.60 -0.56 -10.34
C ASN A 95 4.06 0.86 -10.04
N ILE A 96 4.87 1.74 -9.45
CA ILE A 96 4.49 3.14 -9.20
C ILE A 96 4.31 3.90 -10.51
N ALA A 97 5.27 3.78 -11.45
CA ALA A 97 5.20 4.43 -12.75
C ALA A 97 3.96 3.96 -13.55
N ALA A 98 3.73 2.64 -13.60
CA ALA A 98 2.56 2.08 -14.26
C ALA A 98 1.25 2.54 -13.61
N ARG A 99 1.19 2.60 -12.28
CA ARG A 99 0.00 3.10 -11.56
C ARG A 99 -0.27 4.56 -11.85
N TYR A 100 0.76 5.40 -11.91
CA TYR A 100 0.61 6.82 -12.24
C TYR A 100 0.15 7.01 -13.68
N SER A 101 0.71 6.27 -14.63
CA SER A 101 0.23 6.27 -16.04
C SER A 101 -1.24 5.84 -16.12
N ASN A 102 -1.62 4.76 -15.43
CA ASN A 102 -3.01 4.31 -15.38
C ASN A 102 -3.97 5.39 -14.85
N VAL A 103 -3.55 6.20 -13.87
CA VAL A 103 -4.36 7.33 -13.38
C VAL A 103 -4.56 8.35 -14.50
N ALA A 104 -3.51 8.70 -15.24
CA ALA A 104 -3.59 9.64 -16.35
C ALA A 104 -4.46 9.10 -17.51
N ASP A 105 -4.24 7.83 -17.88
CA ASP A 105 -4.91 7.19 -19.03
C ASP A 105 -6.40 6.96 -18.80
N HIS A 106 -6.83 6.84 -17.54
CA HIS A 106 -8.24 6.59 -17.18
C HIS A 106 -8.92 7.79 -16.53
N PHE A 107 -8.25 8.94 -16.50
CA PHE A 107 -8.88 10.15 -15.96
C PHE A 107 -10.03 10.59 -16.88
N PRO A 108 -11.24 10.85 -16.34
CA PRO A 108 -12.41 11.14 -17.17
C PRO A 108 -12.25 12.45 -17.96
N GLU A 109 -12.43 12.39 -19.27
CA GLU A 109 -12.36 13.57 -20.18
C GLU A 109 -13.44 14.61 -19.87
N GLU A 110 -14.53 14.18 -19.22
CA GLU A 110 -15.63 15.05 -18.83
C GLU A 110 -15.25 16.03 -17.70
N ILE A 111 -14.17 15.74 -16.97
CA ILE A 111 -13.65 16.64 -15.92
C ILE A 111 -12.75 17.68 -16.59
N THR A 112 -13.38 18.69 -17.17
CA THR A 112 -12.69 19.80 -17.81
C THR A 112 -11.95 20.69 -16.78
N GLU A 113 -11.04 21.56 -17.24
CA GLU A 113 -10.32 22.51 -16.38
C GLU A 113 -11.26 23.30 -15.45
N LYS A 114 -12.43 23.72 -15.93
CA LYS A 114 -13.42 24.45 -15.12
C LYS A 114 -14.10 23.57 -14.06
N ALA A 115 -14.24 22.28 -14.30
CA ALA A 115 -14.84 21.34 -13.37
C ALA A 115 -13.84 20.78 -12.35
N LEU A 116 -12.55 20.89 -12.66
CA LEU A 116 -11.47 20.26 -11.90
C LEU A 116 -11.41 20.72 -10.42
N PRO A 117 -11.48 22.02 -10.07
CA PRO A 117 -11.49 22.43 -8.67
C PRO A 117 -12.68 21.85 -7.89
N TYR A 118 -13.86 21.83 -8.49
CA TYR A 118 -15.07 21.25 -7.88
C TYR A 118 -14.96 19.74 -7.70
N PHE A 119 -14.31 19.05 -8.63
CA PHE A 119 -14.03 17.63 -8.50
C PHE A 119 -13.06 17.34 -7.35
N VAL A 120 -12.01 18.15 -7.22
CA VAL A 120 -11.03 18.01 -6.14
C VAL A 120 -11.69 18.28 -4.78
N ASP A 121 -12.47 19.35 -4.65
CA ASP A 121 -13.26 19.61 -3.43
C ASP A 121 -14.20 18.44 -3.11
N TRP A 122 -14.91 17.94 -4.11
CA TRP A 122 -15.78 16.78 -3.92
C TRP A 122 -15.00 15.55 -3.46
N LEU A 123 -13.84 15.28 -4.05
CA LEU A 123 -12.97 14.17 -3.68
C LEU A 123 -12.56 14.27 -2.21
N LEU A 124 -12.16 15.45 -1.74
CA LEU A 124 -11.72 15.68 -0.37
C LEU A 124 -12.87 15.57 0.64
N ASP A 125 -14.05 16.02 0.27
CA ASP A 125 -15.20 16.06 1.17
C ASP A 125 -15.99 14.75 1.23
N ASN A 126 -15.99 13.97 0.13
CA ASN A 126 -16.90 12.85 -0.02
C ASN A 126 -16.23 11.47 -0.11
N VAL A 127 -14.92 11.41 -0.29
CA VAL A 127 -14.20 10.13 -0.25
C VAL A 127 -13.69 9.86 1.15
N HIS A 128 -14.21 8.81 1.78
CA HIS A 128 -13.94 8.49 3.17
C HIS A 128 -13.06 7.26 3.31
N LEU A 129 -12.06 7.40 4.17
CA LEU A 129 -11.22 6.33 4.68
C LEU A 129 -11.48 6.21 6.19
N VAL A 130 -11.60 5.01 6.69
CA VAL A 130 -11.64 4.74 8.13
C VAL A 130 -10.25 4.33 8.59
N GLU A 131 -9.69 5.10 9.51
CA GLU A 131 -8.44 4.76 10.16
C GLU A 131 -8.73 3.96 11.42
N ILE A 132 -8.07 2.81 11.56
CA ILE A 132 -8.14 1.95 12.72
C ILE A 132 -6.76 1.96 13.37
N GLU A 133 -6.69 2.52 14.58
CA GLU A 133 -5.45 2.54 15.35
C GLU A 133 -5.35 1.31 16.23
N ALA A 134 -4.21 0.64 16.12
CA ALA A 134 -3.84 -0.48 16.99
C ALA A 134 -2.76 -0.03 17.98
N TYR A 135 -2.93 -0.40 19.25
CA TYR A 135 -2.01 0.02 20.31
C TYR A 135 -0.80 -0.91 20.48
N SER A 136 -0.85 -2.07 19.84
CA SER A 136 0.26 -3.03 19.78
C SER A 136 0.33 -3.64 18.38
N ASP A 137 1.46 -4.28 18.05
CA ASP A 137 1.59 -5.03 16.80
C ASP A 137 0.69 -6.25 16.77
N GLU A 138 0.47 -6.88 17.94
CA GLU A 138 -0.41 -8.04 18.07
C GLU A 138 -1.86 -7.65 17.80
N ASP A 139 -2.31 -6.50 18.33
CA ASP A 139 -3.65 -5.96 18.03
C ASP A 139 -3.77 -5.59 16.55
N ALA A 140 -2.76 -4.92 15.98
CA ALA A 140 -2.75 -4.55 14.58
C ALA A 140 -2.88 -5.78 13.67
N TYR A 141 -2.17 -6.84 14.02
CA TYR A 141 -2.22 -8.10 13.29
C TYR A 141 -3.59 -8.77 13.42
N THR A 142 -4.14 -8.83 14.63
CA THR A 142 -5.47 -9.42 14.89
C THR A 142 -6.58 -8.66 14.16
N ILE A 143 -6.54 -7.32 14.18
CA ILE A 143 -7.48 -6.46 13.47
C ILE A 143 -7.36 -6.72 11.96
N PHE A 144 -6.12 -6.75 11.46
CA PHE A 144 -5.84 -6.98 10.05
C PHE A 144 -6.35 -8.36 9.59
N GLU A 145 -6.08 -9.43 10.33
CA GLU A 145 -6.54 -10.79 10.04
C GLU A 145 -8.08 -10.86 10.02
N THR A 146 -8.73 -10.26 11.03
CA THR A 146 -10.19 -10.23 11.14
C THR A 146 -10.87 -9.45 10.01
N MET A 147 -10.23 -8.39 9.54
CA MET A 147 -10.78 -7.54 8.46
C MET A 147 -10.55 -8.16 7.08
N ASN A 148 -9.46 -8.88 6.87
CA ASN A 148 -9.16 -9.57 5.62
C ASN A 148 -10.05 -10.78 5.35
N ASP A 149 -10.69 -11.35 6.36
CA ASP A 149 -11.66 -12.44 6.20
C ASP A 149 -12.87 -12.05 5.31
N ARG A 150 -13.01 -10.75 5.00
CA ARG A 150 -14.09 -10.20 4.15
C ARG A 150 -13.63 -9.69 2.78
N GLY A 151 -12.35 -9.82 2.42
CA GLY A 151 -11.76 -9.31 1.17
C GLY A 151 -10.72 -10.23 0.56
N LEU A 152 -9.90 -9.70 -0.34
CA LEU A 152 -8.71 -10.38 -0.84
C LEU A 152 -7.74 -10.58 0.33
N SER A 153 -7.70 -11.79 0.87
CA SER A 153 -6.82 -12.15 1.99
C SER A 153 -5.36 -11.95 1.57
N LEU A 154 -4.56 -11.34 2.46
CA LEU A 154 -3.11 -11.44 2.34
C LEU A 154 -2.71 -12.91 2.30
N SER A 155 -1.77 -13.20 1.43
CA SER A 155 -1.22 -14.55 1.36
C SER A 155 -0.50 -14.89 2.68
N LEU A 156 -0.52 -16.15 3.07
CA LEU A 156 0.20 -16.64 4.24
C LEU A 156 1.68 -16.18 4.27
N PRO A 157 2.42 -16.14 3.14
CA PRO A 157 3.77 -15.58 3.10
C PRO A 157 3.86 -14.10 3.50
N GLU A 158 2.91 -13.27 3.08
CA GLU A 158 2.93 -11.84 3.41
C GLU A 158 2.66 -11.61 4.90
N MET A 159 1.75 -12.38 5.47
CA MET A 159 1.47 -12.37 6.90
C MET A 159 2.71 -12.75 7.72
N LEU A 160 3.35 -13.85 7.37
CA LEU A 160 4.57 -14.33 8.04
C LEU A 160 5.72 -13.34 7.90
N LYS A 161 5.88 -12.71 6.73
CA LYS A 161 6.86 -11.65 6.50
C LYS A 161 6.64 -10.49 7.45
N GLY A 162 5.41 -9.99 7.54
CA GLY A 162 5.05 -8.89 8.44
C GLY A 162 5.41 -9.23 9.89
N TYR A 163 5.02 -10.41 10.35
CA TYR A 163 5.33 -10.89 11.69
C TYR A 163 6.84 -11.00 11.96
N VAL A 164 7.61 -11.59 11.05
CA VAL A 164 9.06 -11.73 11.20
C VAL A 164 9.73 -10.37 11.26
N LEU A 165 9.41 -9.46 10.35
CA LEU A 165 10.01 -8.12 10.30
C LEU A 165 9.66 -7.29 11.54
N ALA A 166 8.44 -7.40 12.06
CA ALA A 166 8.00 -6.71 13.26
C ALA A 166 8.80 -7.14 14.51
N ASN A 167 9.28 -8.39 14.56
CA ASN A 167 10.04 -8.91 15.69
C ASN A 167 11.56 -8.65 15.60
N ILE A 168 12.07 -8.00 14.56
CA ILE A 168 13.47 -7.65 14.42
C ILE A 168 13.70 -6.23 14.92
N ARG A 169 14.59 -6.05 15.90
CA ARG A 169 14.83 -4.76 16.57
C ARG A 169 15.76 -3.82 15.80
N HIS A 170 16.69 -4.36 15.02
CA HIS A 170 17.69 -3.56 14.32
C HIS A 170 17.32 -3.35 12.86
N GLU A 171 17.30 -2.11 12.42
CA GLU A 171 16.92 -1.72 11.06
C GLU A 171 17.78 -2.41 9.97
N LYS A 172 19.09 -2.58 10.22
CA LYS A 172 19.98 -3.30 9.30
C LYS A 172 19.56 -4.76 9.11
N ASP A 173 19.18 -5.41 10.21
CA ASP A 173 18.74 -6.80 10.16
C ASP A 173 17.37 -6.93 9.51
N GLN A 174 16.46 -5.96 9.73
CA GLN A 174 15.18 -5.88 9.03
C GLN A 174 15.37 -5.79 7.51
N ARG A 175 16.27 -4.94 7.04
CA ARG A 175 16.59 -4.80 5.61
C ARG A 175 17.14 -6.11 5.05
N LEU A 176 18.13 -6.70 5.71
CA LEU A 176 18.72 -7.98 5.28
C LEU A 176 17.68 -9.09 5.20
N VAL A 177 16.82 -9.22 6.21
CA VAL A 177 15.78 -10.24 6.23
C VAL A 177 14.72 -9.97 5.17
N ASN A 178 14.33 -8.71 4.96
CA ASN A 178 13.40 -8.34 3.90
C ASN A 178 13.93 -8.69 2.50
N ASP A 179 15.19 -8.40 2.24
CA ASP A 179 15.81 -8.70 0.94
C ASP A 179 15.97 -10.22 0.73
N THR A 180 16.36 -10.92 1.79
CA THR A 180 16.44 -12.39 1.78
C THR A 180 15.06 -13.00 1.53
N TRP A 181 14.03 -12.50 2.21
CA TRP A 181 12.64 -12.93 2.01
C TRP A 181 12.19 -12.73 0.57
N LYS A 182 12.35 -11.50 0.04
CA LYS A 182 11.98 -11.18 -1.35
C LYS A 182 12.63 -12.16 -2.33
N LYS A 183 13.94 -12.40 -2.19
CA LYS A 183 14.70 -13.30 -3.05
C LYS A 183 14.15 -14.73 -3.03
N HIS A 184 13.88 -15.28 -1.85
CA HIS A 184 13.39 -16.66 -1.74
C HIS A 184 11.95 -16.80 -2.23
N ILE A 185 11.07 -15.84 -1.91
CA ILE A 185 9.69 -15.85 -2.42
C ILE A 185 9.69 -15.75 -3.94
N GLN A 186 10.53 -14.90 -4.53
CA GLN A 186 10.67 -14.81 -5.98
C GLN A 186 11.04 -16.17 -6.60
N SER A 187 12.04 -16.85 -6.03
CA SER A 187 12.45 -18.18 -6.52
C SER A 187 11.34 -19.23 -6.40
N ILE A 188 10.48 -19.15 -5.39
CA ILE A 188 9.34 -20.07 -5.26
C ILE A 188 8.26 -19.74 -6.30
N LYS A 189 7.97 -18.45 -6.51
CA LYS A 189 7.00 -18.00 -7.52
C LYS A 189 7.38 -18.34 -8.96
N GLU A 190 8.66 -18.51 -9.24
CA GLU A 190 9.14 -19.03 -10.54
C GLU A 190 8.68 -20.47 -10.81
N ILE A 191 8.28 -21.23 -9.78
CA ILE A 191 7.75 -22.60 -9.91
C ILE A 191 6.25 -22.56 -10.26
N GLY A 192 5.50 -21.59 -9.68
CA GLY A 192 4.07 -21.39 -9.90
C GLY A 192 3.50 -20.28 -9.02
N ASP A 193 2.38 -19.68 -9.43
CA ASP A 193 1.83 -18.46 -8.83
C ASP A 193 1.41 -18.61 -7.35
N ASP A 194 0.95 -19.80 -6.93
CA ASP A 194 0.48 -20.08 -5.56
C ASP A 194 1.45 -20.95 -4.74
N GLU A 195 2.63 -21.29 -5.29
CA GLU A 195 3.58 -22.20 -4.66
C GLU A 195 4.19 -21.65 -3.37
N ASP A 196 4.29 -20.32 -3.24
CA ASP A 196 4.76 -19.68 -2.02
C ASP A 196 3.81 -19.92 -0.83
N ALA A 197 2.51 -19.79 -1.02
CA ALA A 197 1.51 -20.10 0.00
C ALA A 197 1.47 -21.59 0.33
N GLY A 198 1.56 -22.46 -0.69
CA GLY A 198 1.66 -23.91 -0.55
C GLY A 198 2.86 -24.32 0.28
N PHE A 199 4.04 -23.81 -0.04
CA PHE A 199 5.29 -24.07 0.67
C PHE A 199 5.18 -23.77 2.18
N PHE A 200 4.71 -22.59 2.56
CA PHE A 200 4.60 -22.22 3.98
C PHE A 200 3.56 -23.08 4.70
N LYS A 201 2.45 -23.38 4.06
CA LYS A 201 1.42 -24.24 4.62
C LYS A 201 1.95 -25.64 4.92
N ASP A 202 2.68 -26.23 3.97
CA ASP A 202 3.24 -27.57 4.14
C ASP A 202 4.41 -27.58 5.12
N TRP A 203 5.26 -26.55 5.12
CA TRP A 203 6.33 -26.41 6.09
C TRP A 203 5.80 -26.27 7.53
N LEU A 204 4.77 -25.44 7.75
CA LEU A 204 4.15 -25.29 9.08
C LEU A 204 3.50 -26.58 9.54
N ARG A 205 2.81 -27.29 8.62
CA ARG A 205 2.20 -28.59 8.93
C ARG A 205 3.25 -29.64 9.30
N ALA A 206 4.30 -29.74 8.52
CA ALA A 206 5.36 -30.73 8.76
C ALA A 206 6.10 -30.50 10.07
N ARG A 207 6.16 -29.25 10.55
CA ARG A 207 6.98 -28.90 11.74
C ARG A 207 6.19 -28.74 13.02
N TYR A 208 4.94 -28.31 12.93
CA TYR A 208 4.15 -27.88 14.10
C TYR A 208 2.79 -28.55 14.24
N ALA A 209 2.32 -29.30 13.24
CA ALA A 209 1.02 -29.96 13.36
C ALA A 209 1.15 -31.33 14.03
N ASP A 210 0.55 -31.49 15.19
CA ASP A 210 0.44 -32.80 15.88
C ASP A 210 -0.56 -33.75 15.19
N THR A 211 -1.58 -33.18 14.53
CA THR A 211 -2.59 -33.94 13.79
C THR A 211 -3.04 -33.20 12.54
N ILE A 212 -3.16 -33.91 11.42
CA ILE A 212 -3.76 -33.38 10.17
C ILE A 212 -5.24 -33.72 10.20
N ARG A 213 -6.12 -32.72 10.36
CA ARG A 213 -7.55 -32.91 10.13
C ARG A 213 -7.76 -33.11 8.63
N ALA A 214 -8.34 -34.24 8.23
CA ALA A 214 -8.80 -34.42 6.85
C ALA A 214 -9.77 -33.26 6.52
N GLY A 215 -9.46 -32.49 5.46
CA GLY A 215 -10.34 -31.42 5.01
C GLY A 215 -11.74 -31.97 4.79
N LYS A 216 -12.77 -31.25 5.24
CA LYS A 216 -14.15 -31.56 4.85
C LYS A 216 -14.19 -31.50 3.33
N LYS A 217 -14.38 -32.67 2.66
CA LYS A 217 -14.80 -32.68 1.27
C LYS A 217 -16.09 -31.87 1.22
N GLY A 218 -16.14 -30.91 0.32
CA GLY A 218 -17.31 -30.07 0.15
C GLY A 218 -18.57 -30.93 0.03
N ALA A 219 -19.61 -30.56 0.76
CA ALA A 219 -20.94 -31.06 0.51
C ALA A 219 -21.36 -30.50 -0.85
N GLU A 220 -21.24 -31.32 -1.88
CA GLU A 220 -22.02 -31.14 -3.07
C GLU A 220 -23.48 -31.49 -2.68
N ASN A 221 -24.34 -30.45 -2.67
CA ASN A 221 -25.76 -30.51 -3.00
C ASN A 221 -26.24 -29.11 -3.34
#